data_ace09aca5dce2bae5f7902c10c254bda
#
_entry.id   ace09aca5dce2bae5f7902c10c254bda
#
_cell.length_a   1.000
_cell.length_b   1.000
_cell.length_c   1.000
_cell.angle_alpha   90.00
_cell.angle_beta   90.00
_cell.angle_gamma   90.00
#
_symmetry.space_group_name_H-M   'P 1'
#
loop_
_entity.id
_entity.type
_entity.pdbx_description
1 polymer ?
#
loop_
_entity_poly.entity_id
_entity_poly.type
_entity_poly.pdbx_seq_one_letter_code
_entity_poly.pdbx_strand_id
1 'polypeptide(L)'
;MVFPQETNYAKITAYYSVALERFSMDPHQHPACEIMFVTKGKCKIKVQDQVIVLERNDFVFINAFVEHALLVEGDSCTLLNIEFFLSETPSALCVRDVFAYIKGNVQLNEPYAKSRDVRQFGQAIKSLLQLLMIDDTQEQPSAERQFTIELLFKRMLMELAFSLRTKETKRGNCYVNAAVNYIQQHFDEDIQVSQIAAAVGITKAYLHKLFHEQLGVTVNHFLTSERLKQAAFLLSNSQLPIVEIAAQAGFNSRQHFTNTFKQKKGMSPKVYRQIYTHQIKEEAGQHILGEHTAFLRMK
;
A
#
# COMPACT_ATOMS: atom_id res chain seq x y z
N MET A 1 -14.23 2.30 -3.07
CA MET A 1 -13.28 1.15 -3.10
C MET A 1 -12.11 1.54 -2.22
N VAL A 2 -11.64 0.66 -1.37
CA VAL A 2 -10.52 0.95 -0.45
C VAL A 2 -9.21 0.89 -1.23
N PHE A 3 -8.22 1.69 -0.85
CA PHE A 3 -6.85 1.62 -1.39
C PHE A 3 -6.36 0.17 -1.41
N PRO A 4 -5.74 -0.33 -2.49
CA PRO A 4 -5.40 -1.74 -2.62
C PRO A 4 -4.52 -2.24 -1.46
N GLN A 5 -4.78 -3.45 -0.97
CA GLN A 5 -3.99 -4.05 0.12
C GLN A 5 -2.66 -4.61 -0.37
N GLU A 6 -2.62 -5.05 -1.64
CA GLU A 6 -1.42 -5.53 -2.31
C GLU A 6 -1.35 -4.91 -3.70
N THR A 7 -0.19 -4.41 -4.07
CA THR A 7 0.07 -3.88 -5.40
C THR A 7 1.56 -3.91 -5.70
N ASN A 8 1.90 -4.22 -6.93
CA ASN A 8 3.27 -4.28 -7.39
C ASN A 8 3.58 -3.22 -8.45
N TYR A 9 2.54 -2.74 -9.13
CA TYR A 9 2.69 -1.87 -10.29
C TYR A 9 1.74 -0.69 -10.24
N ALA A 10 2.11 0.38 -10.95
CA ALA A 10 1.27 1.53 -11.19
C ALA A 10 1.29 1.92 -12.68
N LYS A 11 0.21 2.55 -13.13
CA LYS A 11 0.11 3.12 -14.47
C LYS A 11 -0.47 4.53 -14.37
N ILE A 12 0.29 5.54 -14.79
CA ILE A 12 -0.18 6.91 -14.92
C ILE A 12 -1.11 6.98 -16.13
N THR A 13 -2.30 7.57 -15.96
CA THR A 13 -3.35 7.64 -16.99
C THR A 13 -3.62 9.07 -17.46
N ALA A 14 -3.45 10.05 -16.57
CA ALA A 14 -3.55 11.46 -16.91
C ALA A 14 -2.60 12.29 -16.04
N TYR A 15 -2.09 13.36 -16.61
CA TYR A 15 -1.28 14.34 -15.90
C TYR A 15 -1.32 15.67 -16.62
N TYR A 16 -1.46 16.75 -15.86
CA TYR A 16 -1.47 18.09 -16.42
C TYR A 16 -1.15 19.17 -15.37
N SER A 17 -0.74 20.32 -15.87
CA SER A 17 -0.68 21.57 -15.10
C SER A 17 -1.63 22.56 -15.78
N VAL A 18 -2.58 23.10 -15.04
CA VAL A 18 -3.61 23.97 -15.61
C VAL A 18 -3.86 25.19 -14.72
N ALA A 19 -4.04 26.34 -15.37
CA ALA A 19 -4.57 27.55 -14.73
C ALA A 19 -6.04 27.70 -15.13
N LEU A 20 -6.92 27.73 -14.14
CA LEU A 20 -8.37 27.78 -14.31
C LEU A 20 -8.93 29.08 -13.73
N GLU A 21 -9.86 29.68 -14.44
CA GLU A 21 -10.60 30.87 -14.03
C GLU A 21 -12.08 30.60 -14.18
N ARG A 22 -12.90 30.81 -13.12
CA ARG A 22 -14.35 30.58 -13.12
C ARG A 22 -14.74 29.26 -13.79
N PHE A 23 -14.17 28.19 -13.28
CA PHE A 23 -14.34 26.84 -13.83
C PHE A 23 -15.25 26.00 -12.94
N SER A 24 -16.12 25.24 -13.55
CA SER A 24 -16.95 24.22 -12.88
C SER A 24 -16.92 22.93 -13.68
N MET A 25 -16.52 21.86 -13.01
CA MET A 25 -16.56 20.52 -13.56
C MET A 25 -17.80 19.81 -13.07
N ASP A 26 -18.46 19.06 -13.96
CA ASP A 26 -19.58 18.20 -13.56
C ASP A 26 -19.09 17.06 -12.64
N PRO A 27 -19.90 16.65 -11.66
CA PRO A 27 -19.59 15.49 -10.84
C PRO A 27 -19.33 14.25 -11.71
N HIS A 28 -18.19 13.59 -11.48
CA HIS A 28 -17.79 12.40 -12.20
C HIS A 28 -16.99 11.47 -11.30
N GLN A 29 -16.81 10.24 -11.76
CA GLN A 29 -15.95 9.24 -11.12
C GLN A 29 -15.19 8.44 -12.16
N HIS A 30 -14.00 8.00 -11.83
CA HIS A 30 -13.16 7.17 -12.68
C HIS A 30 -12.40 6.11 -11.89
N PRO A 31 -11.89 5.05 -12.53
CA PRO A 31 -11.22 3.95 -11.84
C PRO A 31 -9.79 4.26 -11.38
N ALA A 32 -9.24 5.44 -11.71
CA ALA A 32 -7.92 5.88 -11.26
C ALA A 32 -8.00 6.56 -9.88
N CYS A 33 -6.93 6.46 -9.10
CA CYS A 33 -6.66 7.39 -7.99
C CYS A 33 -6.21 8.73 -8.57
N GLU A 34 -6.57 9.82 -7.91
CA GLU A 34 -6.25 11.17 -8.37
C GLU A 34 -5.61 12.02 -7.27
N ILE A 35 -4.64 12.83 -7.67
CA ILE A 35 -4.02 13.84 -6.81
C ILE A 35 -4.14 15.20 -7.47
N MET A 36 -4.76 16.15 -6.78
CA MET A 36 -4.79 17.56 -7.15
C MET A 36 -3.97 18.37 -6.16
N PHE A 37 -2.98 19.13 -6.62
CA PHE A 37 -2.11 19.99 -5.82
C PHE A 37 -2.20 21.43 -6.28
N VAL A 38 -2.57 22.36 -5.39
CA VAL A 38 -2.72 23.79 -5.69
C VAL A 38 -1.39 24.52 -5.56
N THR A 39 -0.88 25.07 -6.67
CA THR A 39 0.35 25.86 -6.71
C THR A 39 0.10 27.36 -6.53
N LYS A 40 -1.07 27.86 -6.97
CA LYS A 40 -1.48 29.26 -6.85
C LYS A 40 -3.00 29.38 -6.74
N GLY A 41 -3.49 30.35 -5.98
CA GLY A 41 -4.90 30.61 -5.81
C GLY A 41 -5.59 29.61 -4.88
N LYS A 42 -6.87 29.41 -5.10
CA LYS A 42 -7.71 28.49 -4.34
C LYS A 42 -8.80 27.86 -5.21
N CYS A 43 -9.24 26.66 -4.84
CA CYS A 43 -10.37 25.98 -5.48
C CYS A 43 -11.20 25.23 -4.43
N LYS A 44 -12.37 24.77 -4.84
CA LYS A 44 -13.22 23.86 -4.07
C LYS A 44 -13.27 22.53 -4.78
N ILE A 45 -13.16 21.45 -4.02
CA ILE A 45 -13.42 20.09 -4.50
C ILE A 45 -14.66 19.59 -3.79
N LYS A 46 -15.67 19.24 -4.53
CA LYS A 46 -16.82 18.50 -4.00
C LYS A 46 -16.49 17.02 -4.09
N VAL A 47 -16.49 16.33 -2.97
CA VAL A 47 -16.30 14.87 -2.91
C VAL A 47 -17.51 14.30 -2.18
N GLN A 48 -18.34 13.53 -2.90
CA GLN A 48 -19.62 13.07 -2.38
C GLN A 48 -20.46 14.27 -1.88
N ASP A 49 -20.89 14.28 -0.62
CA ASP A 49 -21.69 15.36 0.00
C ASP A 49 -20.82 16.45 0.69
N GLN A 50 -19.50 16.35 0.59
CA GLN A 50 -18.59 17.28 1.27
C GLN A 50 -17.94 18.25 0.28
N VAL A 51 -17.78 19.50 0.70
CA VAL A 51 -17.04 20.53 -0.04
C VAL A 51 -15.75 20.85 0.69
N ILE A 52 -14.64 20.64 0.00
CA ILE A 52 -13.29 20.86 0.51
C ILE A 52 -12.71 22.08 -0.17
N VAL A 53 -12.19 23.04 0.61
CA VAL A 53 -11.44 24.17 0.06
C VAL A 53 -9.96 23.81 0.05
N LEU A 54 -9.30 23.94 -1.11
CA LEU A 54 -7.86 23.85 -1.27
C LEU A 54 -7.28 25.23 -1.55
N GLU A 55 -6.23 25.58 -0.82
CA GLU A 55 -5.45 26.79 -1.00
C GLU A 55 -4.03 26.45 -1.47
N ARG A 56 -3.22 27.47 -1.76
CA ARG A 56 -1.83 27.26 -2.16
C ARG A 56 -1.09 26.32 -1.20
N ASN A 57 -0.41 25.31 -1.77
CA ASN A 57 0.30 24.22 -1.12
C ASN A 57 -0.63 23.20 -0.43
N ASP A 58 -1.95 23.29 -0.59
CA ASP A 58 -2.84 22.21 -0.22
C ASP A 58 -2.95 21.21 -1.37
N PHE A 59 -3.23 19.95 -1.01
CA PHE A 59 -3.56 18.91 -1.97
C PHE A 59 -4.69 18.03 -1.46
N VAL A 60 -5.32 17.35 -2.39
CA VAL A 60 -6.26 16.25 -2.11
C VAL A 60 -5.82 15.00 -2.87
N PHE A 61 -5.88 13.87 -2.19
CA PHE A 61 -5.83 12.54 -2.78
C PHE A 61 -7.25 11.99 -2.80
N ILE A 62 -7.72 11.50 -3.94
CA ILE A 62 -9.05 10.94 -4.15
C ILE A 62 -8.87 9.48 -4.60
N ASN A 63 -9.54 8.56 -3.92
CA ASN A 63 -9.51 7.15 -4.27
C ASN A 63 -10.29 6.84 -5.54
N ALA A 64 -9.97 5.72 -6.16
CA ALA A 64 -10.65 5.21 -7.33
C ALA A 64 -12.17 5.07 -7.11
N PHE A 65 -12.98 5.39 -8.11
CA PHE A 65 -14.45 5.33 -8.10
C PHE A 65 -15.12 6.23 -7.04
N VAL A 66 -14.45 7.25 -6.57
CA VAL A 66 -15.05 8.26 -5.69
C VAL A 66 -15.55 9.41 -6.54
N GLU A 67 -16.85 9.73 -6.43
CA GLU A 67 -17.46 10.85 -7.15
C GLU A 67 -16.90 12.18 -6.62
N HIS A 68 -16.45 13.01 -7.54
CA HIS A 68 -15.89 14.32 -7.23
C HIS A 68 -16.10 15.33 -8.35
N ALA A 69 -15.94 16.63 -8.02
CA ALA A 69 -16.02 17.74 -8.95
C ALA A 69 -15.11 18.89 -8.50
N LEU A 70 -14.48 19.58 -9.44
CA LEU A 70 -13.64 20.75 -9.21
C LEU A 70 -14.43 22.02 -9.51
N LEU A 71 -14.35 22.99 -8.61
CA LEU A 71 -14.99 24.30 -8.75
C LEU A 71 -13.97 25.42 -8.43
N VAL A 72 -13.79 26.36 -9.36
CA VAL A 72 -13.01 27.58 -9.18
C VAL A 72 -13.97 28.77 -9.28
N GLU A 73 -14.24 29.41 -8.14
CA GLU A 73 -15.09 30.59 -8.03
C GLU A 73 -14.18 31.81 -7.78
N GLY A 74 -14.15 32.78 -8.68
CA GLY A 74 -13.40 34.02 -8.52
C GLY A 74 -12.01 34.01 -9.18
N ASP A 75 -10.95 34.36 -8.44
CA ASP A 75 -9.59 34.48 -8.96
C ASP A 75 -9.04 33.16 -9.51
N SER A 76 -8.03 33.26 -10.37
CA SER A 76 -7.41 32.09 -11.00
C SER A 76 -6.83 31.11 -9.97
N CYS A 77 -7.02 29.80 -10.23
CA CYS A 77 -6.38 28.71 -9.53
C CYS A 77 -5.44 27.98 -10.48
N THR A 78 -4.19 27.77 -10.07
CA THR A 78 -3.26 26.92 -10.81
C THR A 78 -3.04 25.63 -10.01
N LEU A 79 -3.28 24.49 -10.64
CA LEU A 79 -3.12 23.18 -10.03
C LEU A 79 -2.27 22.25 -10.89
N LEU A 80 -1.65 21.30 -10.23
CA LEU A 80 -1.03 20.11 -10.83
C LEU A 80 -1.95 18.93 -10.57
N ASN A 81 -2.18 18.13 -11.59
CA ASN A 81 -3.00 16.93 -11.52
C ASN A 81 -2.23 15.69 -11.97
N ILE A 82 -2.46 14.57 -11.31
CA ILE A 82 -1.98 13.27 -11.74
C ILE A 82 -2.99 12.19 -11.37
N GLU A 83 -3.33 11.36 -12.33
CA GLU A 83 -4.19 10.19 -12.17
C GLU A 83 -3.40 8.92 -12.43
N PHE A 84 -3.64 7.90 -11.63
CA PHE A 84 -2.93 6.63 -11.77
C PHE A 84 -3.73 5.45 -11.24
N PHE A 85 -3.54 4.30 -11.85
CA PHE A 85 -3.98 3.01 -11.34
C PHE A 85 -2.90 2.37 -10.50
N LEU A 86 -3.34 1.62 -9.49
CA LEU A 86 -2.53 0.65 -8.76
C LEU A 86 -3.00 -0.76 -9.12
N SER A 87 -2.09 -1.66 -9.48
CA SER A 87 -2.41 -2.97 -10.05
C SER A 87 -1.41 -4.04 -9.62
N GLU A 88 -1.86 -5.30 -9.59
CA GLU A 88 -0.97 -6.46 -9.50
C GLU A 88 -0.45 -6.87 -10.88
N THR A 89 -1.12 -6.47 -11.95
CA THR A 89 -0.71 -6.76 -13.33
C THR A 89 0.53 -5.96 -13.70
N PRO A 90 1.55 -6.58 -14.30
CA PRO A 90 2.76 -5.90 -14.75
C PRO A 90 2.47 -4.66 -15.60
N SER A 91 3.09 -3.55 -15.25
CA SER A 91 3.03 -2.30 -15.98
C SER A 91 4.37 -1.57 -15.90
N ALA A 92 4.48 -0.43 -16.58
CA ALA A 92 5.72 0.32 -16.71
C ALA A 92 6.36 0.80 -15.39
N LEU A 93 5.57 0.93 -14.30
CA LEU A 93 6.06 1.42 -13.01
C LEU A 93 5.95 0.33 -11.95
N CYS A 94 7.08 -0.21 -11.51
CA CYS A 94 7.13 -1.13 -10.37
C CYS A 94 7.15 -0.34 -9.06
N VAL A 95 6.15 -0.55 -8.19
CA VAL A 95 6.00 0.19 -6.91
C VAL A 95 6.02 -0.71 -5.68
N ARG A 96 6.38 -2.00 -5.85
CA ARG A 96 6.36 -3.01 -4.79
C ARG A 96 7.12 -2.60 -3.53
N ASP A 97 8.31 -2.05 -3.69
CA ASP A 97 9.19 -1.61 -2.62
C ASP A 97 8.61 -0.44 -1.81
N VAL A 98 8.00 0.53 -2.49
CA VAL A 98 7.37 1.69 -1.85
C VAL A 98 6.00 1.35 -1.28
N PHE A 99 5.25 0.48 -1.95
CA PHE A 99 3.88 0.15 -1.57
C PHE A 99 3.79 -0.42 -0.14
N ALA A 100 4.78 -1.19 0.30
CA ALA A 100 4.85 -1.70 1.66
C ALA A 100 4.83 -0.59 2.74
N TYR A 101 5.37 0.60 2.41
CA TYR A 101 5.39 1.75 3.32
C TYR A 101 4.12 2.59 3.26
N ILE A 102 3.47 2.69 2.10
CA ILE A 102 2.30 3.56 1.92
C ILE A 102 0.98 2.86 2.28
N LYS A 103 0.83 1.56 2.03
CA LYS A 103 -0.41 0.81 2.27
C LYS A 103 -0.91 0.84 3.71
N GLY A 104 -0.01 1.05 4.68
CA GLY A 104 -0.36 1.18 6.10
C GLY A 104 -0.86 2.58 6.51
N ASN A 105 -0.96 3.52 5.56
CA ASN A 105 -1.49 4.85 5.85
C ASN A 105 -3.02 4.82 5.87
N VAL A 106 -3.61 5.00 7.05
CA VAL A 106 -5.07 4.92 7.26
C VAL A 106 -5.82 5.92 6.39
N GLN A 107 -5.26 7.11 6.16
CA GLN A 107 -5.92 8.15 5.37
C GLN A 107 -6.01 7.80 3.86
N LEU A 108 -5.14 6.93 3.35
CA LEU A 108 -5.25 6.43 1.99
C LEU A 108 -6.41 5.43 1.82
N ASN A 109 -6.99 4.92 2.91
CA ASN A 109 -8.15 4.02 2.87
C ASN A 109 -9.49 4.78 2.90
N GLU A 110 -9.47 6.08 3.20
CA GLU A 110 -10.67 6.92 3.14
C GLU A 110 -11.04 7.25 1.68
N PRO A 111 -12.27 7.64 1.38
CA PRO A 111 -12.67 8.06 0.03
C PRO A 111 -11.75 9.13 -0.53
N TYR A 112 -11.33 10.06 0.32
CA TYR A 112 -10.35 11.09 0.00
C TYR A 112 -9.53 11.47 1.23
N ALA A 113 -8.37 12.08 1.00
CA ALA A 113 -7.54 12.65 2.05
C ALA A 113 -7.03 14.03 1.62
N LYS A 114 -7.26 15.06 2.47
CA LYS A 114 -6.72 16.40 2.28
C LYS A 114 -5.56 16.65 3.22
N SER A 115 -4.51 17.30 2.73
CA SER A 115 -3.42 17.80 3.58
C SER A 115 -2.78 19.04 2.97
N ARG A 116 -1.87 19.66 3.75
CA ARG A 116 -0.98 20.71 3.29
C ARG A 116 0.43 20.15 3.11
N ASP A 117 1.09 20.55 2.03
CA ASP A 117 2.50 20.21 1.84
C ASP A 117 3.37 20.92 2.88
N VAL A 118 3.85 20.15 3.83
CA VAL A 118 4.75 20.62 4.90
C VAL A 118 6.19 20.16 4.66
N ARG A 119 6.46 19.48 3.56
CA ARG A 119 7.78 18.92 3.22
C ARG A 119 8.19 19.28 1.79
N GLN A 120 8.00 18.37 0.86
CA GLN A 120 8.41 18.52 -0.54
C GLN A 120 7.47 17.76 -1.50
N PHE A 121 6.24 17.50 -1.11
CA PHE A 121 5.28 16.79 -1.96
C PHE A 121 5.01 17.57 -3.26
N GLY A 122 4.77 18.87 -3.16
CA GLY A 122 4.59 19.74 -4.34
C GLY A 122 5.81 19.78 -5.27
N GLN A 123 7.03 19.67 -4.73
CA GLN A 123 8.23 19.55 -5.55
C GLN A 123 8.33 18.18 -6.21
N ALA A 124 7.96 17.11 -5.51
CA ALA A 124 7.99 15.75 -6.06
C ALA A 124 7.03 15.59 -7.25
N ILE A 125 5.76 16.05 -7.08
CA ILE A 125 4.76 16.00 -8.16
C ILE A 125 5.18 16.90 -9.34
N LYS A 126 5.71 18.10 -9.08
CA LYS A 126 6.19 19.01 -10.12
C LYS A 126 7.33 18.40 -10.94
N SER A 127 8.32 17.80 -10.29
CA SER A 127 9.45 17.14 -10.98
C SER A 127 8.98 15.99 -11.86
N LEU A 128 8.03 15.19 -11.37
CA LEU A 128 7.44 14.10 -12.14
C LEU A 128 6.69 14.62 -13.36
N LEU A 129 5.81 15.63 -13.20
CA LEU A 129 5.05 16.18 -14.29
C LEU A 129 5.97 16.84 -15.35
N GLN A 130 7.01 17.55 -14.92
CA GLN A 130 7.98 18.14 -15.85
C GLN A 130 8.61 17.08 -16.76
N LEU A 131 9.01 15.94 -16.21
CA LEU A 131 9.57 14.85 -17.01
C LEU A 131 8.53 14.18 -17.91
N LEU A 132 7.30 14.01 -17.43
CA LEU A 132 6.22 13.42 -18.23
C LEU A 132 5.78 14.31 -19.40
N MET A 133 5.86 15.65 -19.25
CA MET A 133 5.48 16.65 -20.25
C MET A 133 6.55 16.91 -21.31
N ILE A 134 7.77 16.42 -21.12
CA ILE A 134 8.80 16.51 -22.17
C ILE A 134 8.35 15.61 -23.32
N ASP A 135 8.13 16.24 -24.48
CA ASP A 135 7.76 15.54 -25.71
C ASP A 135 8.97 14.73 -26.18
N ASP A 136 8.87 13.41 -26.06
CA ASP A 136 9.91 12.51 -26.55
C ASP A 136 9.51 12.09 -27.97
N THR A 137 10.11 12.74 -28.96
CA THR A 137 9.87 12.43 -30.36
C THR A 137 10.34 11.03 -30.78
N GLN A 138 10.86 10.24 -29.85
CA GLN A 138 11.19 8.83 -30.06
C GLN A 138 9.97 7.95 -29.82
N GLU A 139 9.76 6.97 -30.68
CA GLU A 139 8.63 6.04 -30.62
C GLU A 139 8.56 5.22 -29.31
N GLN A 140 9.67 5.10 -28.58
CA GLN A 140 9.71 4.49 -27.23
C GLN A 140 10.59 5.31 -26.28
N PRO A 141 10.15 5.55 -25.02
CA PRO A 141 10.97 6.23 -24.04
C PRO A 141 12.26 5.43 -23.75
N SER A 142 13.39 6.13 -23.63
CA SER A 142 14.65 5.48 -23.24
C SER A 142 14.52 4.76 -21.89
N ALA A 143 15.29 3.69 -21.70
CA ALA A 143 15.31 2.95 -20.42
C ALA A 143 15.67 3.89 -19.24
N GLU A 144 16.56 4.84 -19.46
CA GLU A 144 16.94 5.86 -18.46
C GLU A 144 15.75 6.78 -18.10
N ARG A 145 15.00 7.25 -19.09
CA ARG A 145 13.80 8.06 -18.86
C ARG A 145 12.74 7.28 -18.08
N GLN A 146 12.48 6.03 -18.48
CA GLN A 146 11.53 5.16 -17.81
C GLN A 146 11.92 4.92 -16.33
N PHE A 147 13.20 4.65 -16.07
CA PHE A 147 13.73 4.49 -14.73
C PHE A 147 13.59 5.77 -13.89
N THR A 148 13.85 6.95 -14.50
CA THR A 148 13.71 8.23 -13.82
C THR A 148 12.24 8.53 -13.49
N ILE A 149 11.29 8.22 -14.38
CA ILE A 149 9.85 8.34 -14.10
C ILE A 149 9.47 7.46 -12.93
N GLU A 150 9.93 6.21 -12.88
CA GLU A 150 9.67 5.29 -11.78
C GLU A 150 10.19 5.83 -10.43
N LEU A 151 11.42 6.33 -10.38
CA LEU A 151 11.98 6.93 -9.18
C LEU A 151 11.20 8.16 -8.70
N LEU A 152 10.83 9.05 -9.60
CA LEU A 152 10.06 10.26 -9.26
C LEU A 152 8.64 9.92 -8.82
N PHE A 153 8.01 8.92 -9.44
CA PHE A 153 6.70 8.44 -9.02
C PHE A 153 6.75 7.80 -7.62
N LYS A 154 7.74 6.96 -7.35
CA LYS A 154 7.97 6.39 -6.02
C LYS A 154 8.20 7.49 -4.97
N ARG A 155 9.02 8.49 -5.29
CA ARG A 155 9.23 9.65 -4.42
C ARG A 155 7.92 10.38 -4.13
N MET A 156 7.10 10.63 -5.15
CA MET A 156 5.79 11.27 -4.99
C MET A 156 4.89 10.48 -4.03
N LEU A 157 4.79 9.15 -4.20
CA LEU A 157 4.00 8.30 -3.30
C LEU A 157 4.50 8.34 -1.85
N MET A 158 5.81 8.36 -1.64
CA MET A 158 6.40 8.47 -0.30
C MET A 158 6.09 9.82 0.34
N GLU A 159 6.25 10.93 -0.38
CA GLU A 159 5.94 12.27 0.13
C GLU A 159 4.43 12.46 0.38
N LEU A 160 3.56 11.87 -0.46
CA LEU A 160 2.12 11.78 -0.24
C LEU A 160 1.83 11.13 1.13
N ALA A 161 2.35 9.92 1.34
CA ALA A 161 2.14 9.17 2.57
C ALA A 161 2.65 9.93 3.82
N PHE A 162 3.80 10.61 3.70
CA PHE A 162 4.34 11.42 4.79
C PHE A 162 3.50 12.67 5.08
N SER A 163 3.00 13.34 4.05
CA SER A 163 2.18 14.54 4.20
C SER A 163 0.80 14.25 4.78
N LEU A 164 0.26 13.06 4.51
CA LEU A 164 -1.01 12.58 5.06
C LEU A 164 -0.91 12.10 6.51
N ARG A 165 0.29 11.93 7.08
CA ARG A 165 0.44 11.55 8.49
C ARG A 165 0.11 12.73 9.39
N THR A 166 -1.04 12.71 10.07
CA THR A 166 -1.43 13.72 11.05
C THR A 166 -0.54 13.68 12.30
N LYS A 167 -0.40 14.81 13.01
CA LYS A 167 0.42 14.88 14.24
C LYS A 167 -0.06 13.93 15.35
N GLU A 168 -1.36 13.66 15.44
CA GLU A 168 -1.94 12.72 16.42
C GLU A 168 -1.70 11.26 16.03
N THR A 169 -1.80 10.93 14.72
CA THR A 169 -1.40 9.62 14.20
C THR A 169 0.11 9.37 14.32
N LYS A 170 0.97 10.41 14.32
CA LYS A 170 2.42 10.22 14.45
C LYS A 170 2.83 9.49 15.73
N ARG A 171 2.23 9.79 16.88
CA ARG A 171 2.53 9.08 18.14
C ARG A 171 1.90 7.69 18.15
N GLY A 172 0.62 7.56 17.80
CA GLY A 172 -0.07 6.28 17.75
C GLY A 172 0.53 5.32 16.70
N ASN A 173 0.82 5.80 15.48
CA ASN A 173 1.48 4.99 14.44
C ASN A 173 2.90 4.57 14.82
N CYS A 174 3.65 5.41 15.51
CA CYS A 174 4.98 5.05 16.01
C CYS A 174 4.90 3.85 16.97
N TYR A 175 3.95 3.86 17.91
CA TYR A 175 3.75 2.76 18.85
C TYR A 175 3.22 1.48 18.17
N VAL A 176 2.27 1.62 17.23
CA VAL A 176 1.77 0.46 16.48
C VAL A 176 2.85 -0.14 15.61
N ASN A 177 3.61 0.67 14.86
CA ASN A 177 4.71 0.18 14.03
C ASN A 177 5.82 -0.48 14.88
N ALA A 178 6.16 0.12 16.02
CA ALA A 178 7.12 -0.48 16.95
C ALA A 178 6.60 -1.82 17.51
N ALA A 179 5.31 -1.91 17.86
CA ALA A 179 4.71 -3.13 18.35
C ALA A 179 4.59 -4.21 17.24
N VAL A 180 4.27 -3.82 16.00
CA VAL A 180 4.28 -4.72 14.85
C VAL A 180 5.69 -5.28 14.62
N ASN A 181 6.71 -4.42 14.61
CA ASN A 181 8.10 -4.85 14.46
C ASN A 181 8.52 -5.79 15.60
N TYR A 182 8.16 -5.46 16.84
CA TYR A 182 8.44 -6.32 17.99
C TYR A 182 7.78 -7.70 17.83
N ILE A 183 6.50 -7.73 17.44
CA ILE A 183 5.79 -9.00 17.18
C ILE A 183 6.47 -9.79 16.06
N GLN A 184 6.86 -9.14 14.96
CA GLN A 184 7.53 -9.81 13.83
C GLN A 184 8.92 -10.35 14.15
N GLN A 185 9.60 -9.80 15.15
CA GLN A 185 10.91 -10.27 15.62
C GLN A 185 10.81 -11.38 16.67
N HIS A 186 9.67 -11.48 17.39
CA HIS A 186 9.52 -12.35 18.57
C HIS A 186 8.26 -13.23 18.51
N PHE A 187 7.58 -13.38 17.35
CA PHE A 187 6.33 -14.14 17.24
C PHE A 187 6.49 -15.61 17.62
N ASP A 188 7.66 -16.18 17.47
CA ASP A 188 8.03 -17.56 17.81
C ASP A 188 8.25 -17.77 19.31
N GLU A 189 8.40 -16.69 20.08
CA GLU A 189 8.53 -16.74 21.54
C GLU A 189 7.16 -16.72 22.23
N ASP A 190 7.11 -17.09 23.52
CA ASP A 190 5.89 -17.01 24.33
C ASP A 190 5.65 -15.57 24.83
N ILE A 191 5.46 -14.65 23.87
CA ILE A 191 5.20 -13.24 24.19
C ILE A 191 3.74 -12.98 24.54
N GLN A 192 3.55 -12.15 25.55
CA GLN A 192 2.25 -11.64 25.97
C GLN A 192 2.04 -10.19 25.56
N VAL A 193 0.78 -9.78 25.40
CA VAL A 193 0.45 -8.37 25.03
C VAL A 193 1.02 -7.35 26.01
N SER A 194 1.15 -7.70 27.27
CA SER A 194 1.79 -6.85 28.30
C SER A 194 3.27 -6.60 28.01
N GLN A 195 3.99 -7.62 27.54
CA GLN A 195 5.41 -7.48 27.16
C GLN A 195 5.56 -6.63 25.91
N ILE A 196 4.71 -6.83 24.90
CA ILE A 196 4.68 -6.00 23.70
C ILE A 196 4.44 -4.53 24.08
N ALA A 197 3.44 -4.26 24.93
CA ALA A 197 3.13 -2.91 25.39
C ALA A 197 4.30 -2.27 26.15
N ALA A 198 4.94 -3.04 27.04
CA ALA A 198 6.11 -2.59 27.80
C ALA A 198 7.31 -2.28 26.88
N ALA A 199 7.57 -3.13 25.88
CA ALA A 199 8.66 -2.95 24.92
C ALA A 199 8.53 -1.64 24.12
N VAL A 200 7.29 -1.19 23.85
CA VAL A 200 7.03 0.05 23.13
C VAL A 200 6.71 1.24 24.06
N GLY A 201 6.80 1.05 25.38
CA GLY A 201 6.66 2.13 26.38
C GLY A 201 5.24 2.65 26.59
N ILE A 202 4.20 1.81 26.38
CA ILE A 202 2.80 2.18 26.58
C ILE A 202 2.05 1.14 27.41
N THR A 203 0.82 1.50 27.86
CA THR A 203 -0.02 0.57 28.58
C THR A 203 -0.68 -0.46 27.65
N LYS A 204 -0.97 -1.67 28.15
CA LYS A 204 -1.68 -2.72 27.43
C LYS A 204 -3.04 -2.21 26.89
N ALA A 205 -3.78 -1.44 27.67
CA ALA A 205 -5.07 -0.88 27.27
C ALA A 205 -4.92 0.08 26.09
N TYR A 206 -3.91 0.94 26.13
CA TYR A 206 -3.64 1.89 25.04
C TYR A 206 -3.15 1.19 23.77
N LEU A 207 -2.32 0.13 23.89
CA LEU A 207 -1.93 -0.70 22.77
C LEU A 207 -3.13 -1.38 22.10
N HIS A 208 -4.06 -1.95 22.85
CA HIS A 208 -5.29 -2.54 22.32
C HIS A 208 -6.14 -1.50 21.56
N LYS A 209 -6.31 -0.31 22.14
CA LYS A 209 -7.02 0.79 21.49
C LYS A 209 -6.38 1.15 20.15
N LEU A 210 -5.08 1.37 20.13
CA LEU A 210 -4.34 1.73 18.91
C LEU A 210 -4.42 0.65 17.83
N PHE A 211 -4.28 -0.64 18.19
CA PHE A 211 -4.41 -1.74 17.23
C PHE A 211 -5.81 -1.80 16.63
N HIS A 212 -6.85 -1.61 17.44
CA HIS A 212 -8.22 -1.59 16.95
C HIS A 212 -8.47 -0.40 16.02
N GLU A 213 -8.02 0.81 16.40
CA GLU A 213 -8.23 2.05 15.63
C GLU A 213 -7.44 2.07 14.31
N GLN A 214 -6.23 1.51 14.29
CA GLN A 214 -5.33 1.65 13.14
C GLN A 214 -5.27 0.41 12.25
N LEU A 215 -5.45 -0.79 12.81
CA LEU A 215 -5.37 -2.04 12.08
C LEU A 215 -6.71 -2.80 12.00
N GLY A 216 -7.74 -2.33 12.71
CA GLY A 216 -9.05 -2.99 12.76
C GLY A 216 -9.03 -4.37 13.43
N VAL A 217 -7.93 -4.76 14.10
CA VAL A 217 -7.74 -6.07 14.71
C VAL A 217 -7.22 -5.96 16.15
N THR A 218 -7.35 -7.04 16.92
CA THR A 218 -6.72 -7.11 18.24
C THR A 218 -5.23 -7.47 18.13
N VAL A 219 -4.43 -7.11 19.14
CA VAL A 219 -2.99 -7.47 19.20
C VAL A 219 -2.80 -8.99 19.13
N ASN A 220 -3.60 -9.75 19.86
CA ASN A 220 -3.55 -11.23 19.83
C ASN A 220 -3.92 -11.79 18.45
N HIS A 221 -4.89 -11.19 17.77
CA HIS A 221 -5.26 -11.59 16.42
C HIS A 221 -4.09 -11.34 15.44
N PHE A 222 -3.42 -10.20 15.56
CA PHE A 222 -2.25 -9.88 14.75
C PHE A 222 -1.10 -10.86 15.00
N LEU A 223 -0.73 -11.10 16.28
CA LEU A 223 0.30 -12.08 16.65
C LEU A 223 -0.01 -13.47 16.10
N THR A 224 -1.26 -13.93 16.27
CA THR A 224 -1.70 -15.23 15.73
C THR A 224 -1.60 -15.28 14.20
N SER A 225 -1.90 -14.18 13.51
CA SER A 225 -1.78 -14.09 12.07
C SER A 225 -0.33 -14.21 11.60
N GLU A 226 0.62 -13.56 12.27
CA GLU A 226 2.06 -13.68 11.95
C GLU A 226 2.56 -15.11 12.17
N ARG A 227 2.19 -15.74 13.29
CA ARG A 227 2.47 -17.16 13.55
C ARG A 227 1.94 -18.08 12.46
N LEU A 228 0.71 -17.85 12.01
CA LEU A 228 0.09 -18.65 10.94
C LEU A 228 0.71 -18.42 9.58
N LYS A 229 1.22 -17.21 9.28
CA LYS A 229 1.99 -16.93 8.05
C LYS A 229 3.27 -17.75 8.03
N GLN A 230 4.04 -17.73 9.11
CA GLN A 230 5.26 -18.52 9.24
C GLN A 230 4.98 -20.02 9.14
N ALA A 231 3.95 -20.52 9.83
CA ALA A 231 3.55 -21.91 9.73
C ALA A 231 3.15 -22.32 8.31
N ALA A 232 2.41 -21.49 7.59
CA ALA A 232 2.03 -21.72 6.21
C ALA A 232 3.25 -21.78 5.29
N PHE A 233 4.20 -20.88 5.48
CA PHE A 233 5.48 -20.89 4.76
C PHE A 233 6.26 -22.18 5.00
N LEU A 234 6.42 -22.59 6.25
CA LEU A 234 7.13 -23.83 6.60
C LEU A 234 6.40 -25.09 6.08
N LEU A 235 5.06 -25.11 6.09
CA LEU A 235 4.29 -26.22 5.54
C LEU A 235 4.50 -26.39 4.05
N SER A 236 4.62 -25.31 3.29
CA SER A 236 4.81 -25.33 1.84
C SER A 236 6.25 -25.60 1.43
N ASN A 237 7.23 -25.16 2.22
CA ASN A 237 8.64 -25.10 1.83
C ASN A 237 9.54 -26.06 2.61
N SER A 238 8.99 -26.87 3.53
CA SER A 238 9.79 -27.84 4.32
C SER A 238 9.07 -29.17 4.53
N GLN A 239 9.86 -30.19 4.88
CA GLN A 239 9.36 -31.50 5.28
C GLN A 239 9.32 -31.68 6.82
N LEU A 240 9.49 -30.58 7.58
CA LEU A 240 9.47 -30.63 9.04
C LEU A 240 8.19 -31.25 9.58
N PRO A 241 8.26 -32.05 10.64
CA PRO A 241 7.07 -32.55 11.34
C PRO A 241 6.14 -31.40 11.75
N ILE A 242 4.83 -31.64 11.68
CA ILE A 242 3.82 -30.61 12.03
C ILE A 242 4.00 -30.10 13.46
N VAL A 243 4.50 -30.94 14.38
CA VAL A 243 4.79 -30.56 15.76
C VAL A 243 5.94 -29.54 15.84
N GLU A 244 6.97 -29.74 15.03
CA GLU A 244 8.09 -28.80 14.95
C GLU A 244 7.71 -27.47 14.30
N ILE A 245 6.90 -27.52 13.24
CA ILE A 245 6.33 -26.31 12.63
C ILE A 245 5.49 -25.52 13.63
N ALA A 246 4.68 -26.20 14.43
CA ALA A 246 3.90 -25.55 15.48
C ALA A 246 4.81 -24.83 16.50
N ALA A 247 5.89 -25.48 16.93
CA ALA A 247 6.86 -24.89 17.86
C ALA A 247 7.61 -23.70 17.23
N GLN A 248 8.17 -23.86 16.02
CA GLN A 248 8.88 -22.78 15.30
C GLN A 248 7.98 -21.60 14.94
N ALA A 249 6.67 -21.82 14.84
CA ALA A 249 5.68 -20.75 14.65
C ALA A 249 5.17 -20.15 15.95
N GLY A 250 5.74 -20.51 17.12
CA GLY A 250 5.41 -19.93 18.41
C GLY A 250 4.12 -20.46 19.06
N PHE A 251 3.64 -21.64 18.65
CA PHE A 251 2.47 -22.27 19.29
C PHE A 251 2.90 -23.23 20.43
N ASN A 252 2.35 -23.05 21.61
CA ASN A 252 2.68 -23.85 22.81
C ASN A 252 2.15 -25.28 22.75
N SER A 253 1.26 -25.61 21.78
CA SER A 253 0.82 -26.98 21.56
C SER A 253 0.40 -27.25 20.11
N ARG A 254 0.68 -28.47 19.65
CA ARG A 254 0.23 -28.96 18.32
C ARG A 254 -1.30 -28.89 18.16
N GLN A 255 -2.05 -29.16 19.21
CA GLN A 255 -3.51 -29.16 19.16
C GLN A 255 -4.05 -27.72 18.96
N HIS A 256 -3.54 -26.77 19.73
CA HIS A 256 -3.89 -25.36 19.58
C HIS A 256 -3.53 -24.84 18.18
N PHE A 257 -2.34 -25.13 17.70
CA PHE A 257 -1.92 -24.84 16.33
C PHE A 257 -2.89 -25.39 15.29
N THR A 258 -3.17 -26.71 15.34
CA THR A 258 -4.00 -27.39 14.34
C THR A 258 -5.41 -26.80 14.27
N ASN A 259 -6.02 -26.53 15.44
CA ASN A 259 -7.35 -25.95 15.52
C ASN A 259 -7.38 -24.51 14.99
N THR A 260 -6.42 -23.68 15.40
CA THR A 260 -6.31 -22.27 14.96
C THR A 260 -6.02 -22.19 13.46
N PHE A 261 -5.12 -23.03 12.94
CA PHE A 261 -4.81 -23.09 11.53
C PHE A 261 -6.02 -23.49 10.68
N LYS A 262 -6.73 -24.57 11.10
CA LYS A 262 -7.95 -25.02 10.42
C LYS A 262 -9.05 -23.94 10.42
N GLN A 263 -9.25 -23.26 11.55
CA GLN A 263 -10.23 -22.18 11.66
C GLN A 263 -9.90 -21.01 10.75
N LYS A 264 -8.62 -20.63 10.59
CA LYS A 264 -8.21 -19.47 9.82
C LYS A 264 -7.95 -19.77 8.34
N LYS A 265 -7.49 -20.96 7.99
CA LYS A 265 -7.16 -21.37 6.62
C LYS A 265 -8.22 -22.28 5.98
N GLY A 266 -9.28 -22.66 6.71
CA GLY A 266 -10.34 -23.52 6.20
C GLY A 266 -9.96 -25.01 6.09
N MET A 267 -8.68 -25.37 6.30
CA MET A 267 -8.19 -26.74 6.16
C MET A 267 -7.09 -27.06 7.18
N SER A 268 -6.86 -28.36 7.43
CA SER A 268 -5.83 -28.79 8.38
C SER A 268 -4.42 -28.53 7.83
N PRO A 269 -3.40 -28.34 8.71
CA PRO A 269 -1.99 -28.18 8.29
C PRO A 269 -1.50 -29.30 7.36
N LYS A 270 -1.94 -30.54 7.59
CA LYS A 270 -1.59 -31.71 6.74
C LYS A 270 -2.14 -31.56 5.32
N VAL A 271 -3.40 -31.18 5.18
CA VAL A 271 -4.06 -30.94 3.89
C VAL A 271 -3.41 -29.75 3.19
N TYR A 272 -3.15 -28.68 3.92
CA TYR A 272 -2.48 -27.49 3.38
C TYR A 272 -1.13 -27.84 2.77
N ARG A 273 -0.29 -28.60 3.49
CA ARG A 273 1.00 -29.10 2.97
C ARG A 273 0.82 -29.89 1.68
N GLN A 274 -0.11 -30.83 1.65
CA GLN A 274 -0.32 -31.67 0.44
C GLN A 274 -0.65 -30.84 -0.79
N ILE A 275 -1.51 -29.85 -0.66
CA ILE A 275 -1.95 -28.99 -1.77
C ILE A 275 -0.80 -28.09 -2.23
N TYR A 276 -0.21 -27.32 -1.33
CA TYR A 276 0.73 -26.26 -1.71
C TYR A 276 2.15 -26.75 -2.00
N THR A 277 2.57 -27.90 -1.47
CA THR A 277 3.86 -28.51 -1.88
C THR A 277 3.78 -29.08 -3.32
N HIS A 278 2.61 -29.53 -3.76
CA HIS A 278 2.42 -30.00 -5.13
C HIS A 278 2.43 -28.87 -6.15
N GLN A 279 1.76 -27.75 -5.86
CA GLN A 279 1.73 -26.60 -6.77
C GLN A 279 3.13 -26.03 -7.05
N ILE A 280 3.99 -25.90 -6.02
CA ILE A 280 5.36 -25.42 -6.20
C ILE A 280 6.18 -26.34 -7.09
N LYS A 281 5.96 -27.67 -7.04
CA LYS A 281 6.65 -28.62 -7.91
C LYS A 281 6.18 -28.56 -9.36
N GLU A 282 4.90 -28.33 -9.59
CA GLU A 282 4.34 -28.17 -10.94
C GLU A 282 4.79 -26.86 -11.59
N GLU A 283 4.78 -25.73 -10.86
CA GLU A 283 5.27 -24.45 -11.36
C GLU A 283 6.78 -24.49 -11.66
N ALA A 284 7.59 -25.10 -10.78
CA ALA A 284 9.02 -25.29 -11.02
C ALA A 284 9.28 -26.21 -12.22
N GLY A 285 8.48 -27.27 -12.41
CA GLY A 285 8.55 -28.16 -13.56
C GLY A 285 8.18 -27.48 -14.88
N GLN A 286 7.18 -26.59 -14.88
CA GLN A 286 6.78 -25.82 -16.06
C GLN A 286 7.82 -24.76 -16.44
N HIS A 287 8.49 -24.13 -15.48
CA HIS A 287 9.58 -23.19 -15.75
C HIS A 287 10.80 -23.87 -16.41
N ILE A 288 11.16 -25.07 -15.95
CA ILE A 288 12.28 -25.84 -16.53
C ILE A 288 11.93 -26.32 -17.95
N LEU A 289 10.69 -26.71 -18.20
CA LEU A 289 10.24 -27.11 -19.53
C LEU A 289 10.11 -25.93 -20.50
N GLY A 290 9.78 -24.73 -20.01
CA GLY A 290 9.71 -23.47 -20.78
C GLY A 290 11.09 -23.03 -21.30
N GLU A 291 12.12 -23.10 -20.47
CA GLU A 291 13.50 -22.74 -20.86
C GLU A 291 14.11 -23.72 -21.85
N HIS A 292 13.85 -25.04 -21.74
CA HIS A 292 14.36 -26.02 -22.67
C HIS A 292 13.69 -25.98 -24.06
N THR A 293 12.43 -25.56 -24.13
CA THR A 293 11.75 -25.42 -25.45
C THR A 293 12.18 -24.18 -26.22
N ALA A 294 12.65 -23.14 -25.55
CA ALA A 294 13.21 -21.95 -26.22
C ALA A 294 14.57 -22.23 -26.87
N PHE A 295 15.38 -23.11 -26.29
CA PHE A 295 16.70 -23.51 -26.85
C PHE A 295 16.63 -24.41 -28.07
N LEU A 296 15.55 -25.14 -28.28
CA LEU A 296 15.37 -26.08 -29.42
C LEU A 296 14.78 -25.41 -30.68
N ARG A 297 14.42 -24.11 -30.63
CA ARG A 297 13.93 -23.35 -31.79
C ARG A 297 15.01 -22.49 -32.48
N MET A 298 16.25 -22.56 -32.04
CA MET A 298 17.39 -21.84 -32.63
C MET A 298 18.45 -22.81 -33.24
N LYS A 299 18.00 -23.85 -33.94
CA LYS A 299 18.86 -24.58 -34.87
C LYS A 299 18.16 -24.83 -36.20
#